data_c64908bbff6004da1a2c9c483d72e04b
#
_entry.id   c64908bbff6004da1a2c9c483d72e04b
#
_cell.length_a   1.000
_cell.length_b   1.000
_cell.length_c   1.000
_cell.angle_alpha   90.00
_cell.angle_beta   90.00
_cell.angle_gamma   90.00
#
_symmetry.space_group_name_H-M   'P 1'
#
loop_
_entity.id
_entity.type
_entity.pdbx_description
1 polymer ?
#
loop_
_entity_poly.entity_id
_entity_poly.type
_entity_poly.pdbx_seq_one_letter_code
_entity_poly.pdbx_strand_id
1 'polypeptide(L)'
;GRAPFTPAELDWARGYISEAMQAGAVGLTTGIMYQPECYSSRKEFVSLVSAAAPYGRVLATHIRGEGDNLVPSVAEVIEIAKEAGVPLNISHFKVTGVKNWGKNILEAIDLIEKARAAGQDVTADFYPYDGGSTTLVSLLPPTLMKDTMAETLAALSTAQGRADARREIYADHPGWDNMVTAIGWERIVISSVTKPENRRFSNMNFAVAAKLAGYEEPTDFMCELLCDEDGKVGIILLSMDPKDVDTIARLPWSMIISDSLYGISDCPHPRLYGSFPKVLRDFVRERGVLTLPQAIHKMTAMPAARLGLTDRGILAPGRKADIAVFDPAVITDHATYDDPKQLCTGLHATLINGKAAIEKDSLCRRDCGVTIRK
;
A
#
# COMPACT_ATOMS: atom_id res chain seq x y z
N GLY A 1 19.71 -11.06 -1.79
CA GLY A 1 20.18 -12.24 -1.09
C GLY A 1 19.61 -12.37 0.30
N ARG A 2 19.67 -13.57 0.89
CA ARG A 2 19.17 -13.83 2.25
C ARG A 2 20.24 -13.62 3.33
N ALA A 3 21.47 -13.34 2.91
CA ALA A 3 22.57 -13.11 3.83
C ALA A 3 22.43 -11.75 4.51
N PRO A 4 22.70 -11.63 5.82
CA PRO A 4 22.80 -10.35 6.51
C PRO A 4 23.81 -9.44 5.84
N PHE A 5 23.59 -8.12 5.93
CA PHE A 5 24.55 -7.12 5.50
C PHE A 5 25.87 -7.25 6.26
N THR A 6 26.99 -7.16 5.56
CA THR A 6 28.28 -6.91 6.19
C THR A 6 28.33 -5.49 6.77
N PRO A 7 29.21 -5.21 7.74
CA PRO A 7 29.40 -3.84 8.27
C PRO A 7 29.70 -2.82 7.18
N ALA A 8 30.50 -3.18 6.17
CA ALA A 8 30.85 -2.29 5.05
C ALA A 8 29.65 -1.99 4.15
N GLU A 9 28.77 -2.98 3.89
CA GLU A 9 27.54 -2.77 3.13
C GLU A 9 26.54 -1.89 3.90
N LEU A 10 26.42 -2.07 5.21
CA LEU A 10 25.59 -1.19 6.05
C LEU A 10 26.10 0.27 6.02
N ASP A 11 27.42 0.48 6.16
CA ASP A 11 28.01 1.81 6.10
C ASP A 11 27.81 2.46 4.72
N TRP A 12 27.98 1.70 3.66
CA TRP A 12 27.72 2.16 2.30
C TRP A 12 26.24 2.55 2.10
N ALA A 13 25.29 1.70 2.52
CA ALA A 13 23.87 1.98 2.39
C ALA A 13 23.45 3.20 3.23
N ARG A 14 23.99 3.38 4.43
CA ARG A 14 23.77 4.56 5.28
C ARG A 14 24.30 5.83 4.60
N GLY A 15 25.44 5.74 3.90
CA GLY A 15 25.98 6.84 3.11
C GLY A 15 24.98 7.27 2.02
N TYR A 16 24.42 6.33 1.26
CA TYR A 16 23.40 6.62 0.25
C TYR A 16 22.13 7.26 0.83
N ILE A 17 21.66 6.78 1.97
CA ILE A 17 20.50 7.38 2.66
C ILE A 17 20.83 8.83 3.02
N SER A 18 22.01 9.09 3.58
CA SER A 18 22.43 10.44 3.96
C SER A 18 22.52 11.37 2.74
N GLU A 19 23.09 10.91 1.62
CA GLU A 19 23.16 11.65 0.36
C GLU A 19 21.75 11.99 -0.17
N ALA A 20 20.83 11.03 -0.15
CA ALA A 20 19.45 11.24 -0.57
C ALA A 20 18.75 12.30 0.31
N MET A 21 18.94 12.25 1.64
CA MET A 21 18.40 13.26 2.55
C MET A 21 18.97 14.66 2.29
N GLN A 22 20.29 14.76 2.04
CA GLN A 22 20.95 16.02 1.64
C GLN A 22 20.45 16.55 0.29
N ALA A 23 20.14 15.67 -0.65
CA ALA A 23 19.55 16.02 -1.94
C ALA A 23 18.07 16.46 -1.86
N GLY A 24 17.46 16.40 -0.66
CA GLY A 24 16.10 16.86 -0.39
C GLY A 24 15.02 15.77 -0.38
N ALA A 25 15.38 14.52 -0.13
CA ALA A 25 14.39 13.48 0.13
C ALA A 25 13.56 13.82 1.37
N VAL A 26 12.25 13.61 1.28
CA VAL A 26 11.29 13.97 2.36
C VAL A 26 11.17 12.91 3.44
N GLY A 27 11.63 11.68 3.18
CA GLY A 27 11.58 10.55 4.11
C GLY A 27 12.28 9.32 3.55
N LEU A 28 12.31 8.26 4.36
CA LEU A 28 12.78 6.93 4.01
C LEU A 28 11.59 5.98 3.97
N THR A 29 11.55 5.06 3.02
CA THR A 29 10.52 4.05 2.94
C THR A 29 11.11 2.64 3.00
N THR A 30 10.34 1.71 3.56
CA THR A 30 10.64 0.28 3.57
C THR A 30 9.41 -0.54 3.21
N GLY A 31 9.62 -1.73 2.65
CA GLY A 31 8.58 -2.70 2.33
C GLY A 31 8.89 -4.05 2.96
N ILE A 32 8.84 -4.14 4.29
CA ILE A 32 9.37 -5.25 5.09
C ILE A 32 8.74 -6.61 4.74
N MET A 33 7.53 -6.63 4.24
CA MET A 33 6.87 -7.87 3.76
C MET A 33 7.58 -8.48 2.55
N TYR A 34 8.18 -7.64 1.69
CA TYR A 34 8.69 -8.05 0.39
C TYR A 34 10.16 -8.44 0.42
N GLN A 35 10.55 -9.33 -0.51
CA GLN A 35 11.96 -9.65 -0.72
C GLN A 35 12.70 -8.50 -1.41
N PRO A 36 13.93 -8.21 -1.03
CA PRO A 36 14.75 -8.93 -0.02
C PRO A 36 14.55 -8.46 1.43
N GLU A 37 13.78 -7.38 1.67
CA GLU A 37 13.68 -6.73 2.99
C GLU A 37 13.12 -7.65 4.07
N CYS A 38 12.25 -8.61 3.71
CA CYS A 38 11.68 -9.57 4.66
C CYS A 38 12.72 -10.45 5.37
N TYR A 39 13.93 -10.56 4.82
CA TYR A 39 15.05 -11.30 5.44
C TYR A 39 15.90 -10.46 6.37
N SER A 40 15.71 -9.13 6.36
CA SER A 40 16.49 -8.22 7.21
C SER A 40 16.04 -8.29 8.66
N SER A 41 17.03 -8.22 9.55
CA SER A 41 16.81 -8.17 10.98
C SER A 41 16.41 -6.77 11.44
N ARG A 42 15.75 -6.67 12.60
CA ARG A 42 15.45 -5.39 13.24
C ARG A 42 16.72 -4.52 13.41
N LYS A 43 17.87 -5.12 13.76
CA LYS A 43 19.14 -4.38 13.92
C LYS A 43 19.60 -3.72 12.63
N GLU A 44 19.45 -4.39 11.51
CA GLU A 44 19.77 -3.82 10.18
C GLU A 44 18.85 -2.67 9.85
N PHE A 45 17.53 -2.80 10.06
CA PHE A 45 16.59 -1.69 9.89
C PHE A 45 16.93 -0.50 10.78
N VAL A 46 17.18 -0.72 12.07
CA VAL A 46 17.57 0.36 12.99
C VAL A 46 18.85 1.06 12.50
N SER A 47 19.86 0.29 12.07
CA SER A 47 21.11 0.85 11.53
C SER A 47 20.89 1.72 10.29
N LEU A 48 20.10 1.25 9.34
CA LEU A 48 19.81 1.98 8.10
C LEU A 48 18.92 3.20 8.34
N VAL A 49 17.83 3.02 9.10
CA VAL A 49 16.85 4.08 9.39
C VAL A 49 17.45 5.22 10.20
N SER A 50 18.39 4.92 11.13
CA SER A 50 19.07 5.94 11.93
C SER A 50 19.86 6.95 11.10
N ALA A 51 20.23 6.62 9.84
CA ALA A 51 20.87 7.57 8.94
C ALA A 51 19.95 8.74 8.53
N ALA A 52 18.62 8.59 8.64
CA ALA A 52 17.66 9.65 8.38
C ALA A 52 17.39 10.56 9.59
N ALA A 53 17.74 10.12 10.80
CA ALA A 53 17.45 10.83 12.06
C ALA A 53 18.05 12.27 12.13
N PRO A 54 19.31 12.52 11.72
CA PRO A 54 19.89 13.87 11.74
C PRO A 54 19.13 14.89 10.90
N TYR A 55 18.33 14.41 9.95
CA TYR A 55 17.56 15.25 9.01
C TYR A 55 16.11 15.44 9.45
N GLY A 56 15.70 14.82 10.56
CA GLY A 56 14.30 14.87 11.04
C GLY A 56 13.31 14.30 10.02
N ARG A 57 13.71 13.25 9.29
CA ARG A 57 12.89 12.64 8.24
C ARG A 57 12.07 11.48 8.76
N VAL A 58 10.88 11.30 8.18
CA VAL A 58 9.96 10.23 8.55
C VAL A 58 10.39 8.89 7.93
N LEU A 59 10.23 7.80 8.69
CA LEU A 59 10.15 6.44 8.15
C LEU A 59 8.69 6.16 7.80
N ALA A 60 8.40 5.86 6.52
CA ALA A 60 7.11 5.32 6.09
C ALA A 60 7.31 3.86 5.68
N THR A 61 6.48 2.94 6.20
CA THR A 61 6.75 1.51 6.04
C THR A 61 5.51 0.68 5.73
N HIS A 62 5.60 -0.15 4.69
CA HIS A 62 4.79 -1.35 4.59
C HIS A 62 5.35 -2.36 5.60
N ILE A 63 4.55 -2.74 6.58
CA ILE A 63 4.96 -3.60 7.69
C ILE A 63 5.09 -5.06 7.26
N ARG A 64 5.69 -5.90 8.10
CA ARG A 64 6.02 -7.31 7.80
C ARG A 64 4.78 -8.18 7.58
N GLY A 65 3.69 -7.92 8.32
CA GLY A 65 2.43 -8.63 8.19
C GLY A 65 1.25 -7.73 8.54
N GLU A 66 0.14 -7.94 7.85
CA GLU A 66 -1.09 -7.15 7.94
C GLU A 66 -2.31 -8.01 8.31
N GLY A 67 -2.10 -9.30 8.52
CA GLY A 67 -3.11 -10.29 8.90
C GLY A 67 -2.91 -10.82 10.32
N ASP A 68 -2.55 -12.08 10.43
CA ASP A 68 -2.25 -12.76 11.70
C ASP A 68 -1.06 -12.11 12.42
N ASN A 69 -0.12 -11.58 11.63
CA ASN A 69 1.08 -10.93 12.13
C ASN A 69 0.95 -9.39 12.24
N LEU A 70 -0.25 -8.80 12.13
CA LEU A 70 -0.43 -7.35 12.21
C LEU A 70 0.11 -6.77 13.52
N VAL A 71 -0.30 -7.32 14.66
CA VAL A 71 0.05 -6.79 15.97
C VAL A 71 1.56 -6.83 16.23
N PRO A 72 2.26 -7.98 16.06
CA PRO A 72 3.72 -8.02 16.21
C PRO A 72 4.45 -7.17 15.16
N SER A 73 3.93 -7.00 13.96
CA SER A 73 4.55 -6.16 12.92
C SER A 73 4.45 -4.67 13.26
N VAL A 74 3.33 -4.24 13.81
CA VAL A 74 3.17 -2.86 14.32
C VAL A 74 4.13 -2.62 15.49
N ALA A 75 4.26 -3.56 16.42
CA ALA A 75 5.21 -3.46 17.52
C ALA A 75 6.67 -3.37 17.01
N GLU A 76 7.03 -4.20 16.00
CA GLU A 76 8.36 -4.19 15.37
C GLU A 76 8.74 -2.81 14.84
N VAL A 77 7.86 -2.18 14.04
CA VAL A 77 8.20 -0.89 13.41
C VAL A 77 8.16 0.29 14.37
N ILE A 78 7.32 0.23 15.42
CA ILE A 78 7.34 1.20 16.52
C ILE A 78 8.70 1.18 17.22
N GLU A 79 9.22 0.01 17.52
CA GLU A 79 10.52 -0.15 18.17
C GLU A 79 11.68 0.24 17.24
N ILE A 80 11.62 -0.12 15.92
CA ILE A 80 12.62 0.30 14.93
C ILE A 80 12.70 1.83 14.89
N ALA A 81 11.58 2.52 14.75
CA ALA A 81 11.54 3.98 14.66
C ALA A 81 12.02 4.64 15.96
N LYS A 82 11.65 4.08 17.12
CA LYS A 82 12.08 4.54 18.44
C LYS A 82 13.59 4.44 18.61
N GLU A 83 14.17 3.26 18.33
CA GLU A 83 15.61 3.04 18.44
C GLU A 83 16.41 3.89 17.45
N ALA A 84 15.87 4.05 16.22
CA ALA A 84 16.49 4.88 15.19
C ALA A 84 16.31 6.39 15.43
N GLY A 85 15.42 6.81 16.32
CA GLY A 85 15.18 8.22 16.65
C GLY A 85 14.47 8.99 15.53
N VAL A 86 13.54 8.36 14.77
CA VAL A 86 12.81 8.96 13.67
C VAL A 86 11.30 8.94 13.91
N PRO A 87 10.53 9.90 13.34
CA PRO A 87 9.08 9.81 13.25
C PRO A 87 8.67 8.60 12.41
N LEU A 88 7.56 7.95 12.75
CA LEU A 88 7.01 6.78 12.04
C LEU A 88 5.70 7.12 11.35
N ASN A 89 5.55 6.65 10.12
CA ASN A 89 4.28 6.52 9.44
C ASN A 89 4.06 5.06 9.02
N ILE A 90 3.01 4.42 9.51
CA ILE A 90 2.62 3.08 9.07
C ILE A 90 1.81 3.24 7.79
N SER A 91 2.37 2.78 6.66
CA SER A 91 1.74 2.93 5.35
C SER A 91 0.53 2.02 5.19
N HIS A 92 -0.52 2.53 4.52
CA HIS A 92 -1.75 1.82 4.18
C HIS A 92 -2.24 0.86 5.27
N PHE A 93 -2.29 1.37 6.50
CA PHE A 93 -2.65 0.62 7.70
C PHE A 93 -3.99 -0.09 7.56
N LYS A 94 -4.01 -1.39 7.75
CA LYS A 94 -5.17 -2.26 7.60
C LYS A 94 -5.05 -3.54 8.40
N VAL A 95 -6.15 -4.28 8.48
CA VAL A 95 -6.15 -5.69 8.88
C VAL A 95 -6.70 -6.54 7.75
N THR A 96 -6.00 -7.61 7.42
CA THR A 96 -6.37 -8.55 6.37
C THR A 96 -6.78 -9.92 6.93
N GLY A 97 -7.66 -10.62 6.19
CA GLY A 97 -8.12 -11.95 6.56
C GLY A 97 -9.35 -11.97 7.46
N VAL A 98 -10.34 -12.75 7.03
CA VAL A 98 -11.70 -12.76 7.62
C VAL A 98 -11.70 -13.02 9.13
N LYS A 99 -10.83 -13.91 9.61
CA LYS A 99 -10.75 -14.25 11.06
C LYS A 99 -10.20 -13.11 11.92
N ASN A 100 -9.50 -12.13 11.33
CA ASN A 100 -8.83 -11.03 12.01
C ASN A 100 -9.68 -9.76 12.09
N TRP A 101 -10.75 -9.66 11.28
CA TRP A 101 -11.59 -8.48 11.19
C TRP A 101 -12.21 -8.10 12.54
N GLY A 102 -12.19 -6.82 12.84
CA GLY A 102 -12.71 -6.25 14.08
C GLY A 102 -11.94 -6.64 15.36
N LYS A 103 -10.80 -7.33 15.24
CA LYS A 103 -9.98 -7.79 16.38
C LYS A 103 -8.57 -7.22 16.33
N ASN A 104 -7.71 -7.77 15.46
CA ASN A 104 -6.29 -7.40 15.43
C ASN A 104 -6.08 -5.90 15.16
N ILE A 105 -7.02 -5.26 14.44
CA ILE A 105 -6.94 -3.81 14.21
C ILE A 105 -7.04 -3.02 15.51
N LEU A 106 -7.89 -3.43 16.46
CA LEU A 106 -8.06 -2.74 17.74
C LEU A 106 -6.83 -2.90 18.63
N GLU A 107 -6.20 -4.07 18.63
CA GLU A 107 -4.97 -4.31 19.36
C GLU A 107 -3.80 -3.50 18.77
N ALA A 108 -3.71 -3.43 17.43
CA ALA A 108 -2.70 -2.62 16.75
C ALA A 108 -2.89 -1.11 17.02
N ILE A 109 -4.14 -0.62 17.04
CA ILE A 109 -4.47 0.76 17.42
C ILE A 109 -4.01 1.04 18.86
N ASP A 110 -4.30 0.15 19.79
CA ASP A 110 -3.89 0.30 21.19
C ASP A 110 -2.37 0.41 21.35
N LEU A 111 -1.59 -0.39 20.59
CA LEU A 111 -0.12 -0.28 20.56
C LEU A 111 0.34 1.10 20.06
N ILE A 112 -0.26 1.60 18.98
CA ILE A 112 0.07 2.91 18.43
C ILE A 112 -0.27 4.02 19.44
N GLU A 113 -1.45 3.96 20.05
CA GLU A 113 -1.88 4.95 21.04
C GLU A 113 -0.95 4.96 22.27
N LYS A 114 -0.51 3.80 22.75
CA LYS A 114 0.47 3.67 23.84
C LYS A 114 1.81 4.30 23.45
N ALA A 115 2.32 4.04 22.25
CA ALA A 115 3.56 4.64 21.75
C ALA A 115 3.43 6.17 21.67
N ARG A 116 2.30 6.69 21.17
CA ARG A 116 2.00 8.11 21.09
C ARG A 116 1.89 8.75 22.47
N ALA A 117 1.21 8.10 23.41
CA ALA A 117 1.12 8.56 24.81
C ALA A 117 2.49 8.60 25.51
N ALA A 118 3.41 7.72 25.09
CA ALA A 118 4.81 7.75 25.55
C ALA A 118 5.68 8.82 24.83
N GLY A 119 5.09 9.66 23.99
CA GLY A 119 5.76 10.77 23.29
C GLY A 119 6.41 10.41 21.96
N GLN A 120 6.18 9.21 21.43
CA GLN A 120 6.68 8.83 20.11
C GLN A 120 5.80 9.42 19.00
N ASP A 121 6.41 9.99 17.97
CA ASP A 121 5.69 10.55 16.82
C ASP A 121 5.32 9.45 15.82
N VAL A 122 4.13 8.87 16.00
CA VAL A 122 3.58 7.81 15.14
C VAL A 122 2.29 8.28 14.48
N THR A 123 2.21 8.10 13.16
CA THR A 123 0.99 8.23 12.35
C THR A 123 0.79 6.99 11.48
N ALA A 124 -0.36 6.89 10.86
CA ALA A 124 -0.60 5.94 9.80
C ALA A 124 -1.35 6.60 8.65
N ASP A 125 -1.33 5.98 7.49
CA ASP A 125 -2.21 6.34 6.39
C ASP A 125 -3.08 5.15 5.97
N PHE A 126 -4.13 5.40 5.19
CA PHE A 126 -5.03 4.39 4.67
C PHE A 126 -5.68 4.86 3.37
N TYR A 127 -6.19 3.94 2.57
CA TYR A 127 -7.01 4.24 1.39
C TYR A 127 -8.47 3.79 1.61
N PRO A 128 -9.46 4.43 0.94
CA PRO A 128 -10.88 4.27 1.26
C PRO A 128 -11.52 3.04 0.55
N TYR A 129 -10.86 1.90 0.54
CA TYR A 129 -11.30 0.66 -0.09
C TYR A 129 -11.06 -0.54 0.83
N ASP A 130 -11.82 -1.60 0.59
CA ASP A 130 -11.76 -2.88 1.30
C ASP A 130 -10.90 -3.94 0.60
N GLY A 131 -10.31 -3.61 -0.54
CA GLY A 131 -9.35 -4.42 -1.28
C GLY A 131 -7.96 -3.80 -1.33
N GLY A 132 -6.93 -4.64 -1.27
CA GLY A 132 -5.54 -4.27 -1.51
C GLY A 132 -5.09 -4.63 -2.91
N SER A 133 -3.99 -4.07 -3.40
CA SER A 133 -3.38 -4.44 -4.68
C SER A 133 -1.90 -4.77 -4.49
N THR A 134 -1.51 -5.91 -5.02
CA THR A 134 -0.13 -6.42 -4.97
C THR A 134 0.15 -7.32 -6.17
N THR A 135 1.18 -8.16 -6.10
CA THR A 135 1.54 -9.12 -7.14
C THR A 135 1.22 -10.55 -6.72
N LEU A 136 0.93 -11.42 -7.69
CA LEU A 136 0.62 -12.83 -7.43
C LEU A 136 1.78 -13.57 -6.73
N VAL A 137 3.03 -13.14 -6.96
CA VAL A 137 4.22 -13.66 -6.29
C VAL A 137 4.13 -13.52 -4.76
N SER A 138 3.45 -12.50 -4.24
CA SER A 138 3.30 -12.29 -2.79
C SER A 138 2.49 -13.39 -2.09
N LEU A 139 1.77 -14.22 -2.84
CA LEU A 139 1.05 -15.38 -2.32
C LEU A 139 1.95 -16.62 -2.12
N LEU A 140 3.19 -16.59 -2.64
CA LEU A 140 4.13 -17.70 -2.46
C LEU A 140 4.71 -17.66 -1.04
N PRO A 141 4.58 -18.77 -0.29
CA PRO A 141 5.19 -18.84 1.03
C PRO A 141 6.74 -18.81 0.92
N PRO A 142 7.42 -18.37 1.98
CA PRO A 142 8.88 -18.20 1.99
C PRO A 142 9.67 -19.46 1.61
N THR A 143 9.10 -20.66 1.86
CA THR A 143 9.69 -21.96 1.54
C THR A 143 9.80 -22.23 0.03
N LEU A 144 8.89 -21.66 -0.77
CA LEU A 144 8.90 -21.81 -2.22
C LEU A 144 9.81 -20.80 -2.92
N MET A 145 10.09 -19.68 -2.27
CA MET A 145 10.94 -18.64 -2.84
C MET A 145 12.40 -19.03 -2.86
N LYS A 146 13.09 -18.78 -3.97
CA LYS A 146 14.54 -18.99 -4.17
C LYS A 146 15.29 -17.66 -4.09
N ASP A 147 16.60 -17.69 -4.34
CA ASP A 147 17.42 -16.47 -4.30
C ASP A 147 17.08 -15.49 -5.42
N THR A 148 16.62 -16.00 -6.55
CA THR A 148 16.16 -15.19 -7.68
C THR A 148 14.73 -15.60 -8.11
N MET A 149 14.04 -14.66 -8.74
CA MET A 149 12.73 -14.95 -9.33
C MET A 149 12.82 -16.01 -10.42
N ALA A 150 13.85 -15.97 -11.25
CA ALA A 150 14.07 -16.96 -12.31
C ALA A 150 14.20 -18.39 -11.74
N GLU A 151 14.94 -18.58 -10.65
CA GLU A 151 15.05 -19.88 -9.97
C GLU A 151 13.72 -20.30 -9.34
N THR A 152 12.97 -19.37 -8.75
CA THR A 152 11.63 -19.63 -8.22
C THR A 152 10.70 -20.14 -9.32
N LEU A 153 10.62 -19.46 -10.43
CA LEU A 153 9.77 -19.83 -11.57
C LEU A 153 10.22 -21.16 -12.20
N ALA A 154 11.53 -21.38 -12.35
CA ALA A 154 12.07 -22.64 -12.82
C ALA A 154 11.69 -23.83 -11.91
N ALA A 155 11.68 -23.64 -10.59
CA ALA A 155 11.22 -24.66 -9.66
C ALA A 155 9.71 -24.92 -9.82
N LEU A 156 8.87 -23.88 -9.86
CA LEU A 156 7.41 -23.96 -10.00
C LEU A 156 6.96 -24.58 -11.35
N SER A 157 7.79 -24.51 -12.40
CA SER A 157 7.49 -25.10 -13.70
C SER A 157 7.55 -26.64 -13.71
N THR A 158 8.19 -27.25 -12.70
CA THR A 158 8.35 -28.72 -12.59
C THR A 158 7.14 -29.38 -11.92
N ALA A 159 6.89 -30.66 -12.22
CA ALA A 159 5.85 -31.44 -11.53
C ALA A 159 6.06 -31.49 -10.01
N GLN A 160 7.31 -31.64 -9.56
CA GLN A 160 7.65 -31.63 -8.13
C GLN A 160 7.39 -30.26 -7.51
N GLY A 161 7.78 -29.16 -8.17
CA GLY A 161 7.56 -27.82 -7.67
C GLY A 161 6.07 -27.46 -7.54
N ARG A 162 5.22 -27.91 -8.46
CA ARG A 162 3.76 -27.78 -8.34
C ARG A 162 3.20 -28.57 -7.16
N ALA A 163 3.68 -29.82 -6.96
CA ALA A 163 3.29 -30.62 -5.81
C ALA A 163 3.72 -29.99 -4.48
N ASP A 164 4.92 -29.42 -4.44
CA ASP A 164 5.41 -28.67 -3.29
C ASP A 164 4.58 -27.40 -3.07
N ALA A 165 4.21 -26.66 -4.12
CA ALA A 165 3.37 -25.47 -4.02
C ALA A 165 1.99 -25.80 -3.44
N ARG A 166 1.33 -26.88 -3.89
CA ARG A 166 0.02 -27.32 -3.31
C ARG A 166 0.12 -27.61 -1.81
N ARG A 167 1.22 -28.22 -1.36
CA ARG A 167 1.43 -28.51 0.06
C ARG A 167 1.72 -27.24 0.85
N GLU A 168 2.65 -26.43 0.38
CA GLU A 168 3.16 -25.27 1.10
C GLU A 168 2.15 -24.11 1.17
N ILE A 169 1.32 -23.91 0.14
CA ILE A 169 0.26 -22.86 0.13
C ILE A 169 -0.75 -23.05 1.26
N TYR A 170 -1.01 -24.30 1.66
CA TYR A 170 -1.96 -24.58 2.74
C TYR A 170 -1.30 -24.92 4.08
N ALA A 171 0.05 -24.92 4.11
CA ALA A 171 0.80 -25.14 5.35
C ALA A 171 0.86 -23.85 6.20
N ASP A 172 1.10 -24.04 7.50
CA ASP A 172 1.37 -22.94 8.42
C ASP A 172 2.84 -22.51 8.31
N HIS A 173 3.05 -21.22 8.12
CA HIS A 173 4.39 -20.60 8.03
C HIS A 173 4.48 -19.48 9.06
N PRO A 174 5.06 -19.73 10.25
CA PRO A 174 5.18 -18.73 11.30
C PRO A 174 5.83 -17.42 10.82
N GLY A 175 5.18 -16.29 11.10
CA GLY A 175 5.68 -14.96 10.71
C GLY A 175 5.36 -14.56 9.28
N TRP A 176 4.61 -15.37 8.53
CA TRP A 176 4.11 -15.04 7.20
C TRP A 176 2.57 -15.08 7.18
N ASP A 177 1.96 -14.05 6.60
CA ASP A 177 0.51 -13.97 6.47
C ASP A 177 0.05 -14.71 5.20
N ASN A 178 -0.62 -15.82 5.38
CA ASN A 178 -1.14 -16.63 4.28
C ASN A 178 -2.45 -16.04 3.75
N MET A 179 -2.39 -15.24 2.68
CA MET A 179 -3.56 -14.62 2.09
C MET A 179 -4.54 -15.64 1.50
N VAL A 180 -4.05 -16.73 0.91
CA VAL A 180 -4.91 -17.76 0.32
C VAL A 180 -5.83 -18.40 1.38
N THR A 181 -5.27 -18.79 2.51
CA THR A 181 -6.07 -19.38 3.62
C THR A 181 -6.89 -18.33 4.37
N ALA A 182 -6.42 -17.07 4.38
CA ALA A 182 -7.08 -15.98 5.10
C ALA A 182 -8.36 -15.47 4.41
N ILE A 183 -8.42 -15.49 3.07
CA ILE A 183 -9.55 -14.93 2.30
C ILE A 183 -10.14 -15.87 1.24
N GLY A 184 -9.46 -16.95 0.87
CA GLY A 184 -9.87 -17.87 -0.21
C GLY A 184 -9.54 -17.33 -1.61
N TRP A 185 -9.46 -18.24 -2.58
CA TRP A 185 -9.17 -17.91 -3.97
C TRP A 185 -10.26 -17.06 -4.65
N GLU A 186 -11.49 -17.12 -4.15
CA GLU A 186 -12.64 -16.35 -4.65
C GLU A 186 -12.52 -14.84 -4.40
N ARG A 187 -11.71 -14.44 -3.43
CA ARG A 187 -11.46 -13.05 -3.06
C ARG A 187 -10.15 -12.49 -3.63
N ILE A 188 -9.45 -13.28 -4.45
CA ILE A 188 -8.24 -12.88 -5.17
C ILE A 188 -8.62 -12.63 -6.62
N VAL A 189 -8.47 -11.40 -7.10
CA VAL A 189 -8.85 -10.99 -8.47
C VAL A 189 -7.58 -10.69 -9.27
N ILE A 190 -7.47 -11.22 -10.49
CA ILE A 190 -6.37 -10.93 -11.41
C ILE A 190 -6.58 -9.53 -11.99
N SER A 191 -5.68 -8.59 -11.70
CA SER A 191 -5.80 -7.18 -12.11
C SER A 191 -4.96 -6.83 -13.33
N SER A 192 -3.85 -7.51 -13.54
CA SER A 192 -2.99 -7.28 -14.71
C SER A 192 -2.18 -8.51 -15.06
N VAL A 193 -2.00 -8.67 -16.38
CA VAL A 193 -1.12 -9.64 -17.02
C VAL A 193 -0.38 -8.93 -18.16
N THR A 194 0.73 -9.48 -18.62
CA THR A 194 1.53 -8.86 -19.69
C THR A 194 1.24 -9.47 -21.05
N LYS A 195 0.95 -10.78 -21.09
CA LYS A 195 0.70 -11.50 -22.33
C LYS A 195 -0.74 -11.36 -22.82
N PRO A 196 -0.95 -11.10 -24.14
CA PRO A 196 -2.29 -10.92 -24.71
C PRO A 196 -3.24 -12.11 -24.49
N GLU A 197 -2.72 -13.34 -24.54
CA GLU A 197 -3.48 -14.58 -24.34
C GLU A 197 -4.04 -14.72 -22.92
N ASN A 198 -3.39 -14.12 -21.93
CA ASN A 198 -3.82 -14.16 -20.53
C ASN A 198 -4.81 -13.04 -20.18
N ARG A 199 -5.00 -12.04 -21.04
CA ARG A 199 -5.95 -10.93 -20.79
C ARG A 199 -7.38 -11.39 -20.55
N ARG A 200 -7.73 -12.57 -21.06
CA ARG A 200 -9.02 -13.22 -20.77
C ARG A 200 -9.28 -13.48 -19.30
N PHE A 201 -8.26 -13.52 -18.48
CA PHE A 201 -8.35 -13.71 -17.02
C PHE A 201 -8.43 -12.39 -16.25
N SER A 202 -8.17 -11.26 -16.89
CA SER A 202 -8.24 -9.95 -16.23
C SER A 202 -9.64 -9.68 -15.70
N ASN A 203 -9.70 -9.14 -14.48
CA ASN A 203 -10.92 -8.89 -13.71
C ASN A 203 -11.71 -10.15 -13.29
N MET A 204 -11.09 -11.32 -13.35
CA MET A 204 -11.70 -12.54 -12.83
C MET A 204 -11.16 -12.87 -11.44
N ASN A 205 -12.01 -13.39 -10.57
CA ASN A 205 -11.49 -14.02 -9.36
C ASN A 205 -10.70 -15.28 -9.72
N PHE A 206 -9.71 -15.59 -8.90
CA PHE A 206 -8.70 -16.59 -9.21
C PHE A 206 -9.28 -18.01 -9.35
N ALA A 207 -10.30 -18.36 -8.52
CA ALA A 207 -10.95 -19.67 -8.59
C ALA A 207 -11.70 -19.88 -9.92
N VAL A 208 -12.39 -18.84 -10.43
CA VAL A 208 -13.05 -18.87 -11.73
C VAL A 208 -12.04 -18.92 -12.87
N ALA A 209 -10.98 -18.11 -12.79
CA ALA A 209 -9.92 -18.10 -13.81
C ALA A 209 -9.21 -19.46 -13.91
N ALA A 210 -8.91 -20.10 -12.79
CA ALA A 210 -8.32 -21.45 -12.76
C ALA A 210 -9.19 -22.48 -13.48
N LYS A 211 -10.50 -22.51 -13.18
CA LYS A 211 -11.45 -23.42 -13.86
C LYS A 211 -11.55 -23.14 -15.36
N LEU A 212 -11.59 -21.87 -15.74
CA LEU A 212 -11.60 -21.48 -17.15
C LEU A 212 -10.33 -21.91 -17.89
N ALA A 213 -9.19 -21.93 -17.19
CA ALA A 213 -7.92 -22.42 -17.70
C ALA A 213 -7.80 -23.96 -17.70
N GLY A 214 -8.78 -24.67 -17.14
CA GLY A 214 -8.82 -26.14 -17.10
C GLY A 214 -8.15 -26.75 -15.85
N TYR A 215 -7.96 -25.97 -14.80
CA TYR A 215 -7.36 -26.43 -13.54
C TYR A 215 -8.41 -26.65 -12.47
N GLU A 216 -8.40 -27.85 -11.86
CA GLU A 216 -9.22 -28.16 -10.67
C GLU A 216 -8.64 -27.53 -9.41
N GLU A 217 -7.29 -27.45 -9.32
CA GLU A 217 -6.57 -26.91 -8.20
C GLU A 217 -6.00 -25.51 -8.55
N PRO A 218 -6.49 -24.44 -7.92
CA PRO A 218 -6.04 -23.07 -8.26
C PRO A 218 -4.55 -22.83 -8.06
N THR A 219 -3.88 -23.55 -7.16
CA THR A 219 -2.44 -23.46 -6.95
C THR A 219 -1.66 -23.86 -8.21
N ASP A 220 -2.15 -24.84 -8.98
CA ASP A 220 -1.51 -25.24 -10.24
C ASP A 220 -1.60 -24.14 -11.28
N PHE A 221 -2.77 -23.52 -11.39
CA PHE A 221 -2.95 -22.38 -12.28
C PHE A 221 -2.08 -21.19 -11.84
N MET A 222 -1.92 -20.96 -10.54
CA MET A 222 -1.01 -19.94 -10.02
C MET A 222 0.43 -20.20 -10.49
N CYS A 223 0.91 -21.42 -10.35
CA CYS A 223 2.26 -21.79 -10.79
C CYS A 223 2.43 -21.57 -12.30
N GLU A 224 1.45 -22.00 -13.10
CA GLU A 224 1.50 -21.82 -14.55
C GLU A 224 1.46 -20.36 -14.96
N LEU A 225 0.52 -19.59 -14.42
CA LEU A 225 0.37 -18.17 -14.74
C LEU A 225 1.60 -17.35 -14.33
N LEU A 226 2.20 -17.66 -13.17
CA LEU A 226 3.46 -17.04 -12.73
C LEU A 226 4.62 -17.36 -13.70
N CYS A 227 4.75 -18.63 -14.10
CA CYS A 227 5.80 -19.03 -15.04
C CYS A 227 5.60 -18.40 -16.42
N ASP A 228 4.36 -18.37 -16.91
CA ASP A 228 4.03 -17.79 -18.21
C ASP A 228 4.26 -16.28 -18.23
N GLU A 229 3.90 -15.55 -17.18
CA GLU A 229 4.01 -14.08 -17.08
C GLU A 229 5.36 -13.58 -16.50
N ASP A 230 6.37 -14.44 -16.38
CA ASP A 230 7.65 -14.09 -15.73
C ASP A 230 7.47 -13.47 -14.32
N GLY A 231 6.47 -13.94 -13.56
CA GLY A 231 6.10 -13.42 -12.25
C GLY A 231 5.34 -12.08 -12.27
N LYS A 232 5.05 -11.53 -13.44
CA LYS A 232 4.49 -10.17 -13.62
C LYS A 232 2.96 -10.18 -13.65
N VAL A 233 2.34 -10.72 -12.62
CA VAL A 233 0.88 -10.77 -12.48
C VAL A 233 0.46 -9.87 -11.33
N GLY A 234 -0.38 -8.88 -11.61
CA GLY A 234 -1.02 -8.05 -10.58
C GLY A 234 -2.30 -8.68 -10.07
N ILE A 235 -2.56 -8.53 -8.79
CA ILE A 235 -3.79 -9.01 -8.14
C ILE A 235 -4.41 -7.95 -7.24
N ILE A 236 -5.72 -8.09 -7.04
CA ILE A 236 -6.47 -7.38 -6.00
C ILE A 236 -6.91 -8.42 -4.97
N LEU A 237 -6.70 -8.13 -3.70
CA LEU A 237 -7.09 -8.95 -2.56
C LEU A 237 -8.27 -8.27 -1.86
N LEU A 238 -9.48 -8.81 -1.96
CA LEU A 238 -10.66 -8.32 -1.23
C LEU A 238 -10.59 -8.83 0.23
N SER A 239 -9.68 -8.26 1.00
CA SER A 239 -9.16 -8.83 2.25
C SER A 239 -9.54 -8.09 3.52
N MET A 240 -10.23 -6.94 3.42
CA MET A 240 -10.55 -6.08 4.56
C MET A 240 -12.06 -6.01 4.84
N ASP A 241 -12.43 -5.75 6.10
CA ASP A 241 -13.81 -5.36 6.46
C ASP A 241 -13.96 -3.83 6.30
N PRO A 242 -14.98 -3.33 5.59
CA PRO A 242 -15.29 -1.91 5.53
C PRO A 242 -15.42 -1.23 6.90
N LYS A 243 -15.85 -1.96 7.95
CA LYS A 243 -15.92 -1.42 9.32
C LYS A 243 -14.57 -1.12 9.93
N ASP A 244 -13.56 -1.93 9.60
CA ASP A 244 -12.18 -1.70 10.04
C ASP A 244 -11.59 -0.48 9.32
N VAL A 245 -11.90 -0.30 8.03
CA VAL A 245 -11.54 0.90 7.27
C VAL A 245 -12.20 2.15 7.88
N ASP A 246 -13.48 2.07 8.26
CA ASP A 246 -14.18 3.17 8.95
C ASP A 246 -13.56 3.48 10.32
N THR A 247 -13.15 2.45 11.06
CA THR A 247 -12.46 2.61 12.35
C THR A 247 -11.16 3.38 12.17
N ILE A 248 -10.33 2.98 11.20
CA ILE A 248 -9.07 3.67 10.88
C ILE A 248 -9.34 5.11 10.43
N ALA A 249 -10.36 5.33 9.61
CA ALA A 249 -10.71 6.67 9.12
C ALA A 249 -11.01 7.66 10.25
N ARG A 250 -11.61 7.20 11.35
CA ARG A 250 -11.94 8.04 12.52
C ARG A 250 -10.75 8.40 13.40
N LEU A 251 -9.61 7.69 13.29
CA LEU A 251 -8.45 7.94 14.14
C LEU A 251 -7.86 9.34 13.86
N PRO A 252 -7.55 10.13 14.87
CA PRO A 252 -7.08 11.51 14.67
C PRO A 252 -5.67 11.57 14.03
N TRP A 253 -4.94 10.50 14.06
CA TRP A 253 -3.57 10.39 13.54
C TRP A 253 -3.47 9.60 12.23
N SER A 254 -4.59 9.16 11.64
CA SER A 254 -4.61 8.52 10.32
C SER A 254 -4.78 9.56 9.21
N MET A 255 -4.05 9.37 8.11
CA MET A 255 -4.12 10.19 6.92
C MET A 255 -4.78 9.42 5.77
N ILE A 256 -5.32 10.12 4.80
CA ILE A 256 -5.94 9.52 3.63
C ILE A 256 -4.99 9.61 2.45
N ILE A 257 -4.72 8.46 1.83
CA ILE A 257 -3.89 8.33 0.65
C ILE A 257 -4.65 7.62 -0.48
N SER A 258 -4.07 7.60 -1.66
CA SER A 258 -4.56 6.75 -2.75
C SER A 258 -3.87 5.39 -2.81
N ASP A 259 -2.63 5.30 -2.40
CA ASP A 259 -1.75 4.12 -2.58
C ASP A 259 -1.75 3.62 -4.04
N SER A 260 -1.82 4.56 -4.98
CA SER A 260 -1.97 4.29 -6.41
C SER A 260 -0.65 3.91 -7.05
N LEU A 261 -0.67 2.82 -7.80
CA LEU A 261 0.45 2.38 -8.62
C LEU A 261 0.14 2.66 -10.09
N TYR A 262 0.98 3.48 -10.72
CA TYR A 262 0.88 3.78 -12.14
C TYR A 262 1.63 2.70 -12.93
N GLY A 263 0.89 1.79 -13.53
CA GLY A 263 1.42 0.72 -14.35
C GLY A 263 0.52 0.47 -15.55
N ILE A 264 0.97 -0.39 -16.46
CA ILE A 264 0.14 -0.89 -17.56
C ILE A 264 -0.72 -2.00 -16.97
N SER A 265 -1.98 -1.71 -16.67
CA SER A 265 -2.97 -2.67 -16.22
C SER A 265 -4.27 -2.47 -17.00
N ASP A 266 -4.87 -3.58 -17.43
CA ASP A 266 -6.18 -3.53 -18.08
C ASP A 266 -7.27 -3.23 -17.06
N CYS A 267 -7.15 -3.76 -15.84
CA CYS A 267 -8.09 -3.57 -14.74
C CYS A 267 -7.35 -3.18 -13.43
N PRO A 268 -6.83 -1.95 -13.32
CA PRO A 268 -6.14 -1.50 -12.11
C PRO A 268 -7.10 -1.42 -10.93
N HIS A 269 -6.55 -1.41 -9.72
CA HIS A 269 -7.36 -1.14 -8.53
C HIS A 269 -8.07 0.23 -8.66
N PRO A 270 -9.37 0.37 -8.34
CA PRO A 270 -10.12 1.62 -8.48
C PRO A 270 -9.54 2.81 -7.70
N ARG A 271 -8.69 2.54 -6.69
CA ARG A 271 -7.99 3.58 -5.91
C ARG A 271 -7.10 4.50 -6.77
N LEU A 272 -6.71 4.05 -7.96
CA LEU A 272 -5.94 4.85 -8.90
C LEU A 272 -6.73 6.08 -9.39
N TYR A 273 -8.04 5.95 -9.52
CA TYR A 273 -8.92 6.98 -10.08
C TYR A 273 -9.88 7.61 -9.07
N GLY A 274 -10.33 6.84 -8.06
CA GLY A 274 -11.47 7.20 -7.25
C GLY A 274 -11.19 7.56 -5.78
N SER A 275 -9.96 7.43 -5.24
CA SER A 275 -9.72 7.49 -3.78
C SER A 275 -10.26 8.75 -3.11
N PHE A 276 -9.84 9.93 -3.55
CA PHE A 276 -10.22 11.17 -2.86
C PHE A 276 -11.69 11.58 -3.09
N PRO A 277 -12.24 11.49 -4.33
CA PRO A 277 -13.67 11.71 -4.55
C PRO A 277 -14.54 10.70 -3.79
N LYS A 278 -14.13 9.43 -3.66
CA LYS A 278 -14.82 8.43 -2.84
C LYS A 278 -14.93 8.84 -1.38
N VAL A 279 -13.87 9.41 -0.80
CA VAL A 279 -13.94 9.93 0.58
C VAL A 279 -15.01 11.02 0.70
N LEU A 280 -15.05 11.94 -0.25
CA LEU A 280 -16.01 13.05 -0.21
C LEU A 280 -17.45 12.56 -0.43
N ARG A 281 -17.67 11.62 -1.33
CA ARG A 281 -18.99 11.02 -1.57
C ARG A 281 -19.40 10.09 -0.44
N ASP A 282 -18.66 9.01 -0.27
CA ASP A 282 -19.05 7.87 0.56
C ASP A 282 -18.85 8.17 2.05
N PHE A 283 -17.61 8.55 2.47
CA PHE A 283 -17.29 8.73 3.89
C PHE A 283 -17.88 10.01 4.49
N VAL A 284 -18.04 11.06 3.69
CA VAL A 284 -18.61 12.34 4.19
C VAL A 284 -20.11 12.41 3.90
N ARG A 285 -20.51 12.42 2.62
CA ARG A 285 -21.89 12.74 2.23
C ARG A 285 -22.88 11.61 2.53
N GLU A 286 -22.52 10.36 2.17
CA GLU A 286 -23.48 9.26 2.23
C GLU A 286 -23.52 8.58 3.60
N ARG A 287 -22.37 8.28 4.17
CA ARG A 287 -22.30 7.50 5.43
C ARG A 287 -21.97 8.34 6.68
N GLY A 288 -21.47 9.55 6.53
CA GLY A 288 -21.12 10.40 7.67
C GLY A 288 -20.03 9.83 8.58
N VAL A 289 -19.10 9.06 8.03
CA VAL A 289 -17.94 8.51 8.77
C VAL A 289 -17.02 9.62 9.23
N LEU A 290 -16.84 10.64 8.38
CA LEU A 290 -16.07 11.85 8.61
C LEU A 290 -16.92 13.09 8.32
N THR A 291 -16.65 14.19 9.02
CA THR A 291 -17.11 15.49 8.58
C THR A 291 -16.25 15.99 7.41
N LEU A 292 -16.79 16.89 6.58
CA LEU A 292 -16.02 17.47 5.47
C LEU A 292 -14.70 18.12 5.91
N PRO A 293 -14.64 18.93 6.97
CA PRO A 293 -13.37 19.47 7.47
C PRO A 293 -12.36 18.40 7.89
N GLN A 294 -12.80 17.31 8.53
CA GLN A 294 -11.93 16.19 8.90
C GLN A 294 -11.36 15.51 7.67
N ALA A 295 -12.18 15.21 6.68
CA ALA A 295 -11.75 14.57 5.43
C ALA A 295 -10.71 15.46 4.71
N ILE A 296 -10.99 16.74 4.53
CA ILE A 296 -10.06 17.69 3.90
C ILE A 296 -8.74 17.74 4.68
N HIS A 297 -8.78 17.88 6.00
CA HIS A 297 -7.59 17.93 6.83
C HIS A 297 -6.71 16.68 6.65
N LYS A 298 -7.33 15.49 6.66
CA LYS A 298 -6.64 14.20 6.48
C LYS A 298 -6.06 14.00 5.08
N MET A 299 -6.59 14.66 4.06
CA MET A 299 -6.12 14.59 2.67
C MET A 299 -5.08 15.68 2.33
N THR A 300 -4.93 16.72 3.15
CA THR A 300 -4.13 17.90 2.79
C THR A 300 -3.14 18.31 3.89
N ALA A 301 -3.60 18.96 4.94
CA ALA A 301 -2.74 19.54 5.99
C ALA A 301 -1.94 18.46 6.76
N MET A 302 -2.55 17.33 7.07
CA MET A 302 -1.87 16.26 7.79
C MET A 302 -0.72 15.65 6.99
N PRO A 303 -0.89 15.17 5.75
CA PRO A 303 0.22 14.64 4.97
C PRO A 303 1.29 15.70 4.65
N ALA A 304 0.90 16.97 4.41
CA ALA A 304 1.87 18.04 4.24
C ALA A 304 2.72 18.24 5.49
N ALA A 305 2.11 18.28 6.67
CA ALA A 305 2.81 18.40 7.95
C ALA A 305 3.71 17.17 8.20
N ARG A 306 3.22 15.94 7.94
CA ARG A 306 4.00 14.70 8.08
C ARG A 306 5.27 14.72 7.25
N LEU A 307 5.20 15.20 6.01
CA LEU A 307 6.35 15.35 5.13
C LEU A 307 7.16 16.63 5.39
N GLY A 308 6.74 17.47 6.34
CA GLY A 308 7.37 18.74 6.70
C GLY A 308 7.28 19.80 5.59
N LEU A 309 6.24 19.75 4.75
CA LEU A 309 5.96 20.75 3.73
C LEU A 309 5.29 21.96 4.38
N THR A 310 5.97 23.10 4.40
CA THR A 310 5.50 24.30 5.10
C THR A 310 4.81 25.31 4.20
N ASP A 311 4.89 25.13 2.88
CA ASP A 311 4.40 26.09 1.89
C ASP A 311 3.07 25.68 1.23
N ARG A 312 2.50 24.52 1.57
CA ARG A 312 1.28 23.93 0.96
C ARG A 312 0.44 23.13 1.96
N GLY A 313 -0.69 22.56 1.51
CA GLY A 313 -1.60 21.74 2.32
C GLY A 313 -2.66 22.53 3.11
N ILE A 314 -2.56 23.85 3.14
CA ILE A 314 -3.58 24.75 3.72
C ILE A 314 -3.78 25.99 2.85
N LEU A 315 -5.00 26.53 2.82
CA LEU A 315 -5.30 27.81 2.17
C LEU A 315 -4.94 28.96 3.12
N ALA A 316 -3.85 29.66 2.81
CA ALA A 316 -3.41 30.84 3.56
C ALA A 316 -2.60 31.77 2.66
N PRO A 317 -2.58 33.10 2.91
CA PRO A 317 -1.73 34.03 2.20
C PRO A 317 -0.26 33.61 2.24
N GLY A 318 0.44 33.71 1.09
CA GLY A 318 1.84 33.32 0.95
C GLY A 318 2.11 31.82 0.72
N ARG A 319 1.06 30.97 0.73
CA ARG A 319 1.17 29.54 0.40
C ARG A 319 1.03 29.30 -1.10
N LYS A 320 1.54 28.16 -1.57
CA LYS A 320 1.35 27.70 -2.94
C LYS A 320 -0.13 27.46 -3.21
N ALA A 321 -0.59 27.91 -4.36
CA ALA A 321 -1.97 27.75 -4.77
C ALA A 321 -2.20 26.37 -5.41
N ASP A 322 -2.18 25.31 -4.57
CA ASP A 322 -2.61 23.96 -4.90
C ASP A 322 -4.04 23.83 -4.34
N ILE A 323 -5.04 24.03 -5.21
CA ILE A 323 -6.43 24.24 -4.79
C ILE A 323 -7.36 23.32 -5.59
N ALA A 324 -8.19 22.56 -4.89
CA ALA A 324 -9.32 21.86 -5.48
C ALA A 324 -10.62 22.64 -5.20
N VAL A 325 -11.39 22.91 -6.26
CA VAL A 325 -12.70 23.58 -6.18
C VAL A 325 -13.75 22.56 -6.61
N PHE A 326 -14.64 22.19 -5.71
CA PHE A 326 -15.68 21.19 -5.96
C PHE A 326 -16.96 21.52 -5.21
N ASP A 327 -18.07 20.95 -5.65
CA ASP A 327 -19.33 21.01 -4.92
C ASP A 327 -19.45 19.72 -4.07
N PRO A 328 -19.46 19.83 -2.73
CA PRO A 328 -19.57 18.66 -1.85
C PRO A 328 -20.91 17.90 -1.99
N ALA A 329 -21.93 18.52 -2.54
CA ALA A 329 -23.23 17.89 -2.76
C ALA A 329 -23.24 16.96 -3.98
N VAL A 330 -22.34 17.17 -4.96
CA VAL A 330 -22.38 16.44 -6.24
C VAL A 330 -21.09 15.71 -6.59
N ILE A 331 -19.95 16.05 -5.95
CA ILE A 331 -18.68 15.35 -6.20
C ILE A 331 -18.84 13.84 -6.05
N THR A 332 -18.47 13.07 -7.07
CA THR A 332 -18.70 11.61 -7.11
C THR A 332 -17.56 10.91 -7.82
N ASP A 333 -17.04 9.84 -7.21
CA ASP A 333 -16.20 8.83 -7.87
C ASP A 333 -17.09 7.87 -8.66
N HIS A 334 -16.56 7.37 -9.77
CA HIS A 334 -17.24 6.37 -10.62
C HIS A 334 -16.42 5.09 -10.75
N ALA A 335 -15.18 5.09 -10.27
CA ALA A 335 -14.28 3.96 -10.34
C ALA A 335 -14.74 2.83 -9.40
N THR A 336 -14.98 1.65 -9.96
CA THR A 336 -15.35 0.42 -9.25
C THR A 336 -14.31 -0.68 -9.50
N TYR A 337 -14.40 -1.80 -8.81
CA TYR A 337 -13.55 -2.97 -9.11
C TYR A 337 -13.83 -3.53 -10.50
N ASP A 338 -15.07 -3.44 -11.00
CA ASP A 338 -15.44 -3.94 -12.32
C ASP A 338 -15.11 -2.95 -13.46
N ASP A 339 -15.19 -1.65 -13.17
CA ASP A 339 -14.87 -0.56 -14.13
C ASP A 339 -13.99 0.52 -13.44
N PRO A 340 -12.69 0.23 -13.25
CA PRO A 340 -11.82 1.06 -12.44
C PRO A 340 -11.34 2.35 -13.12
N LYS A 341 -11.38 2.44 -14.46
CA LYS A 341 -10.78 3.57 -15.21
C LYS A 341 -11.76 4.72 -15.43
N GLN A 342 -12.54 5.04 -14.39
CA GLN A 342 -13.53 6.11 -14.44
C GLN A 342 -13.03 7.35 -13.70
N LEU A 343 -13.11 8.52 -14.33
CA LEU A 343 -12.82 9.80 -13.70
C LEU A 343 -14.00 10.24 -12.84
N CYS A 344 -13.72 11.04 -11.81
CA CYS A 344 -14.76 11.66 -10.98
C CYS A 344 -15.51 12.76 -11.73
N THR A 345 -16.71 13.08 -11.25
CA THR A 345 -17.49 14.25 -11.67
C THR A 345 -17.76 15.17 -10.49
N GLY A 346 -18.11 16.45 -10.76
CA GLY A 346 -18.38 17.46 -9.74
C GLY A 346 -17.16 18.25 -9.31
N LEU A 347 -16.04 18.16 -10.06
CA LEU A 347 -14.84 18.93 -9.86
C LEU A 347 -14.86 20.18 -10.75
N HIS A 348 -15.03 21.36 -10.14
CA HIS A 348 -15.08 22.62 -10.88
C HIS A 348 -13.71 23.04 -11.39
N ALA A 349 -12.68 22.94 -10.54
CA ALA A 349 -11.31 23.25 -10.94
C ALA A 349 -10.29 22.60 -10.02
N THR A 350 -9.12 22.33 -10.59
CA THR A 350 -7.89 22.01 -9.83
C THR A 350 -6.78 22.94 -10.28
N LEU A 351 -6.25 23.71 -9.34
CA LEU A 351 -5.09 24.54 -9.56
C LEU A 351 -3.86 23.86 -8.94
N ILE A 352 -2.75 23.86 -9.67
CA ILE A 352 -1.45 23.37 -9.21
C ILE A 352 -0.43 24.50 -9.39
N ASN A 353 0.20 24.94 -8.32
CA ASN A 353 1.10 26.09 -8.32
C ASN A 353 0.45 27.34 -8.97
N GLY A 354 -0.85 27.55 -8.75
CA GLY A 354 -1.62 28.68 -9.30
C GLY A 354 -2.03 28.54 -10.76
N LYS A 355 -1.74 27.43 -11.44
CA LYS A 355 -2.13 27.15 -12.82
C LYS A 355 -3.30 26.17 -12.86
N ALA A 356 -4.35 26.49 -13.62
CA ALA A 356 -5.46 25.57 -13.80
C ALA A 356 -5.01 24.30 -14.55
N ALA A 357 -5.10 23.15 -13.89
CA ALA A 357 -4.82 21.84 -14.46
C ALA A 357 -6.13 21.17 -14.93
N ILE A 358 -7.21 21.35 -14.19
CA ILE A 358 -8.56 20.84 -14.51
C ILE A 358 -9.55 21.99 -14.40
N GLU A 359 -10.47 22.09 -15.36
CA GLU A 359 -11.64 22.96 -15.33
C GLU A 359 -12.88 22.21 -15.83
N LYS A 360 -13.99 22.28 -15.09
CA LYS A 360 -15.27 21.62 -15.42
C LYS A 360 -15.07 20.14 -15.81
N ASP A 361 -14.48 19.38 -14.91
CA ASP A 361 -14.15 17.95 -15.06
C ASP A 361 -13.21 17.60 -16.25
N SER A 362 -12.64 18.61 -16.92
CA SER A 362 -11.79 18.41 -18.10
C SER A 362 -10.33 18.82 -17.82
N LEU A 363 -9.40 17.96 -18.28
CA LEU A 363 -7.97 18.24 -18.19
C LEU A 363 -7.56 19.34 -19.17
N CYS A 364 -7.11 20.49 -18.65
CA CYS A 364 -6.68 21.65 -19.43
C CYS A 364 -5.15 21.69 -19.63
N ARG A 365 -4.39 21.23 -18.59
CA ARG A 365 -2.93 21.38 -18.58
C ARG A 365 -2.25 20.24 -17.83
N ARG A 366 -1.06 19.81 -18.30
CA ARG A 366 -0.27 18.71 -17.69
C ARG A 366 1.07 19.16 -17.11
N ASP A 367 1.49 20.40 -17.32
CA ASP A 367 2.81 20.95 -16.99
C ASP A 367 2.80 21.87 -15.75
N CYS A 368 1.86 21.67 -14.82
CA CYS A 368 1.69 22.49 -13.63
C CYS A 368 2.53 22.06 -12.44
N GLY A 369 2.96 20.80 -12.42
CA GLY A 369 3.71 20.20 -11.32
C GLY A 369 5.16 20.67 -11.24
N VAL A 370 5.73 20.59 -10.04
CA VAL A 370 7.14 20.81 -9.76
C VAL A 370 7.68 19.73 -8.85
N THR A 371 8.98 19.43 -8.94
CA THR A 371 9.63 18.56 -7.97
C THR A 371 9.70 19.25 -6.62
N ILE A 372 9.20 18.61 -5.58
CA ILE A 372 9.25 19.10 -4.21
C ILE A 372 10.48 18.49 -3.52
N ARG A 373 11.30 19.35 -2.92
CA ARG A 373 12.46 18.95 -2.12
C ARG A 373 12.40 19.64 -0.76
N LYS A 374 12.96 18.99 0.26
CA LYS A 374 13.00 19.51 1.63
C LYS A 374 14.45 19.86 2.04
#